data_d562a37f845558f48a4f7b5281835b0a
#
_entry.id   d562a37f845558f48a4f7b5281835b0a
#
_cell.length_a   1.000
_cell.length_b   1.000
_cell.length_c   1.000
_cell.angle_alpha   90.00
_cell.angle_beta   90.00
_cell.angle_gamma   90.00
#
_symmetry.space_group_name_H-M   'P 1'
#
loop_
_entity.id
_entity.type
_entity.pdbx_description
1 polymer ?
#
loop_
_entity_poly.entity_id
_entity_poly.type
_entity_poly.pdbx_seq_one_letter_code
_entity_poly.pdbx_strand_id
1 'polypeptide(L)'
;SIDPVGACVGMRGSRVQTIVNELHGEKIDIIKWTEDLPTLISESLSPAEIQRVLIDQDNKRIDIILTEENLSKAIGRRGQNVRLASKLTNYEIDILTDKEDSERRQTEFKERTETLIKNLEVDETLGQLLVSEGFVSIDEIAQSAAEDIAKIDAIDEETAKELINRSKETLIKEKEAVAIKLKDLGVEEELINLKGMTQGMLVILGQKNIKKINDFADLSSDELIGGYDEIKGKKIRIDGYLEEFSLSRKEADDIIMSAREIAYK
;
A
#
# COMPACT_ATOMS: atom_id res chain seq x y z
N SER A 1 12.94 -14.96 37.56
CA SER A 1 12.70 -14.17 36.32
C SER A 1 13.60 -12.95 36.38
N ILE A 2 14.48 -12.81 35.39
CA ILE A 2 15.40 -11.68 35.29
C ILE A 2 14.68 -10.62 34.48
N ASP A 3 14.66 -9.37 34.99
CA ASP A 3 14.22 -8.23 34.20
C ASP A 3 15.32 -7.84 33.20
N PRO A 4 15.15 -8.09 31.88
CA PRO A 4 16.19 -7.85 30.90
C PRO A 4 16.46 -6.35 30.71
N VAL A 5 15.42 -5.51 30.76
CA VAL A 5 15.54 -4.06 30.59
C VAL A 5 16.27 -3.45 31.79
N GLY A 6 15.85 -3.80 33.01
CA GLY A 6 16.50 -3.35 34.23
C GLY A 6 17.97 -3.79 34.32
N ALA A 7 18.29 -5.00 33.82
CA ALA A 7 19.67 -5.49 33.75
C ALA A 7 20.55 -4.67 32.78
N CYS A 8 20.00 -4.24 31.66
CA CYS A 8 20.70 -3.37 30.70
C CYS A 8 20.86 -1.94 31.21
N VAL A 9 19.81 -1.38 31.82
CA VAL A 9 19.81 -0.01 32.40
C VAL A 9 20.82 0.09 33.54
N GLY A 10 20.90 -0.95 34.39
CA GLY A 10 21.74 -0.99 35.57
C GLY A 10 21.19 -0.16 36.73
N MET A 11 21.85 -0.27 37.89
CA MET A 11 21.42 0.48 39.08
C MET A 11 21.39 1.99 38.81
N ARG A 12 20.21 2.62 38.96
CA ARG A 12 20.00 4.07 38.72
C ARG A 12 20.48 4.52 37.33
N GLY A 13 20.42 3.64 36.33
CA GLY A 13 20.83 4.00 34.98
C GLY A 13 22.35 4.03 34.72
N SER A 14 23.17 3.51 35.63
CA SER A 14 24.62 3.61 35.53
C SER A 14 25.19 3.01 34.25
N ARG A 15 24.66 1.88 33.78
CA ARG A 15 25.17 1.22 32.58
C ARG A 15 24.78 1.99 31.33
N VAL A 16 23.51 2.36 31.21
CA VAL A 16 23.04 3.11 30.04
C VAL A 16 23.71 4.51 29.97
N GLN A 17 23.94 5.15 31.12
CA GLN A 17 24.62 6.45 31.17
C GLN A 17 26.06 6.37 30.67
N THR A 18 26.79 5.28 30.95
CA THR A 18 28.13 5.07 30.42
C THR A 18 28.10 5.01 28.87
N ILE A 19 27.15 4.31 28.29
CA ILE A 19 27.00 4.22 26.83
C ILE A 19 26.59 5.58 26.25
N VAL A 20 25.64 6.29 26.87
CA VAL A 20 25.24 7.65 26.46
C VAL A 20 26.44 8.58 26.42
N ASN A 21 27.33 8.51 27.40
CA ASN A 21 28.55 9.32 27.45
C ASN A 21 29.53 8.98 26.31
N GLU A 22 29.72 7.69 26.00
CA GLU A 22 30.53 7.25 24.85
C GLU A 22 29.92 7.68 23.49
N LEU A 23 28.60 7.76 23.40
CA LEU A 23 27.87 8.25 22.22
C LEU A 23 27.67 9.77 22.21
N HIS A 24 28.48 10.50 22.97
CA HIS A 24 28.46 11.98 23.03
C HIS A 24 27.11 12.60 23.42
N GLY A 25 26.34 11.88 24.24
CA GLY A 25 25.07 12.38 24.77
C GLY A 25 23.84 11.98 23.97
N GLU A 26 23.98 11.07 22.99
CA GLU A 26 22.80 10.48 22.33
C GLU A 26 21.92 9.72 23.33
N LYS A 27 20.61 9.95 23.22
CA LYS A 27 19.65 9.24 24.05
C LYS A 27 19.47 7.82 23.54
N ILE A 28 19.38 6.88 24.48
CA ILE A 28 19.18 5.47 24.21
C ILE A 28 17.88 5.04 24.84
N ASP A 29 16.99 4.46 24.03
CA ASP A 29 15.79 3.77 24.49
C ASP A 29 16.03 2.27 24.41
N ILE A 30 15.74 1.55 25.50
CA ILE A 30 15.91 0.10 25.60
C ILE A 30 14.53 -0.55 25.52
N ILE A 31 14.34 -1.36 24.50
CA ILE A 31 13.08 -2.03 24.22
C ILE A 31 13.28 -3.54 24.32
N LYS A 32 12.33 -4.22 24.96
CA LYS A 32 12.35 -5.68 25.02
C LYS A 32 12.01 -6.25 23.64
N TRP A 33 12.91 -7.05 23.09
CA TRP A 33 12.65 -7.74 21.85
C TRP A 33 11.55 -8.82 22.02
N THR A 34 10.66 -8.84 21.06
CA THR A 34 9.62 -9.88 20.91
C THR A 34 9.40 -10.16 19.42
N GLU A 35 9.02 -11.40 19.09
CA GLU A 35 8.61 -11.77 17.73
C GLU A 35 7.19 -11.28 17.39
N ASP A 36 6.41 -10.96 18.41
CA ASP A 36 5.06 -10.38 18.25
C ASP A 36 5.17 -8.93 17.82
N LEU A 37 4.92 -8.68 16.54
CA LEU A 37 5.09 -7.37 15.92
C LEU A 37 4.25 -6.26 16.54
N PRO A 38 2.94 -6.47 16.86
CA PRO A 38 2.14 -5.47 17.55
C PRO A 38 2.73 -5.06 18.91
N THR A 39 3.20 -6.01 19.68
CA THR A 39 3.84 -5.76 20.98
C THR A 39 5.15 -5.00 20.81
N LEU A 40 5.99 -5.39 19.85
CA LEU A 40 7.26 -4.72 19.57
C LEU A 40 7.04 -3.25 19.19
N ILE A 41 6.03 -2.99 18.36
CA ILE A 41 5.66 -1.64 17.95
C ILE A 41 5.18 -0.82 19.15
N SER A 42 4.30 -1.39 19.96
CA SER A 42 3.78 -0.72 21.15
C SER A 42 4.89 -0.34 22.13
N GLU A 43 5.83 -1.24 22.37
CA GLU A 43 6.99 -0.97 23.23
C GLU A 43 7.94 0.06 22.58
N SER A 44 8.13 0.05 21.27
CA SER A 44 9.02 0.95 20.54
C SER A 44 8.54 2.42 20.54
N LEU A 45 7.24 2.63 20.67
CA LEU A 45 6.63 3.97 20.72
C LEU A 45 6.25 4.41 22.14
N SER A 46 6.61 3.60 23.17
CA SER A 46 6.43 4.01 24.56
C SER A 46 7.09 5.38 24.83
N PRO A 47 6.46 6.28 25.60
CA PRO A 47 5.28 6.12 26.45
C PRO A 47 3.92 6.47 25.77
N ALA A 48 3.84 6.42 24.45
CA ALA A 48 2.57 6.62 23.76
C ALA A 48 1.66 5.39 23.94
N GLU A 49 0.40 5.64 24.28
CA GLU A 49 -0.62 4.58 24.37
C GLU A 49 -1.26 4.36 23.01
N ILE A 50 -1.07 3.15 22.47
CA ILE A 50 -1.63 2.74 21.18
C ILE A 50 -2.96 2.07 21.42
N GLN A 51 -3.98 2.44 20.65
CA GLN A 51 -5.31 1.83 20.71
C GLN A 51 -5.43 0.64 19.77
N ARG A 52 -4.94 0.79 18.54
CA ARG A 52 -4.95 -0.26 17.50
C ARG A 52 -3.73 -0.22 16.64
N VAL A 53 -3.33 -1.40 16.17
CA VAL A 53 -2.26 -1.60 15.18
C VAL A 53 -2.86 -2.38 14.02
N LEU A 54 -2.82 -1.82 12.83
CA LEU A 54 -3.24 -2.47 11.59
C LEU A 54 -1.99 -2.80 10.79
N ILE A 55 -1.81 -4.07 10.46
CA ILE A 55 -0.59 -4.55 9.80
C ILE A 55 -0.94 -5.04 8.40
N ASP A 56 -0.36 -4.41 7.40
CA ASP A 56 -0.35 -4.86 6.02
C ASP A 56 1.01 -5.54 5.75
N GLN A 57 1.00 -6.86 5.71
CA GLN A 57 2.21 -7.66 5.51
C GLN A 57 2.71 -7.61 4.06
N ASP A 58 1.80 -7.50 3.12
CA ASP A 58 2.09 -7.52 1.69
C ASP A 58 2.83 -6.25 1.27
N ASN A 59 2.34 -5.10 1.73
CA ASN A 59 2.94 -3.80 1.46
C ASN A 59 3.98 -3.37 2.50
N LYS A 60 4.20 -4.18 3.55
CA LYS A 60 5.07 -3.85 4.70
C LYS A 60 4.74 -2.50 5.34
N ARG A 61 3.46 -2.26 5.53
CA ARG A 61 2.92 -1.04 6.10
C ARG A 61 2.18 -1.32 7.40
N ILE A 62 2.28 -0.39 8.33
CA ILE A 62 1.60 -0.46 9.63
C ILE A 62 0.95 0.88 9.90
N ASP A 63 -0.37 0.84 10.11
CA ASP A 63 -1.13 1.99 10.57
C ASP A 63 -1.37 1.87 12.08
N ILE A 64 -0.95 2.88 12.82
CA ILE A 64 -1.09 2.97 14.27
C ILE A 64 -2.15 4.00 14.61
N ILE A 65 -3.19 3.56 15.32
CA ILE A 65 -4.27 4.43 15.76
C ILE A 65 -4.12 4.72 17.24
N LEU A 66 -4.17 6.01 17.58
CA LEU A 66 -4.03 6.50 18.95
C LEU A 66 -4.83 7.79 19.18
N THR A 67 -4.91 8.23 20.44
CA THR A 67 -5.54 9.51 20.78
C THR A 67 -4.67 10.70 20.41
N GLU A 68 -5.28 11.89 20.18
CA GLU A 68 -4.53 13.14 19.90
C GLU A 68 -3.47 13.43 20.98
N GLU A 69 -3.73 13.09 22.23
CA GLU A 69 -2.81 13.32 23.37
C GLU A 69 -1.51 12.50 23.23
N ASN A 70 -1.60 11.34 22.59
CA ASN A 70 -0.47 10.44 22.40
C ASN A 70 0.27 10.66 21.07
N LEU A 71 -0.31 11.42 20.14
CA LEU A 71 0.26 11.68 18.81
C LEU A 71 1.68 12.24 18.87
N SER A 72 1.88 13.30 19.65
CA SER A 72 3.19 13.94 19.78
C SER A 72 4.23 13.04 20.44
N LYS A 73 3.81 12.15 21.35
CA LYS A 73 4.70 11.19 22.01
C LYS A 73 5.15 10.09 21.03
N ALA A 74 4.21 9.57 20.25
CA ALA A 74 4.49 8.52 19.27
C ALA A 74 5.38 9.03 18.13
N ILE A 75 5.09 10.20 17.57
CA ILE A 75 5.88 10.80 16.50
C ILE A 75 7.27 11.19 17.01
N GLY A 76 7.35 11.80 18.19
CA GLY A 76 8.58 12.34 18.75
C GLY A 76 9.09 13.60 18.04
N ARG A 77 10.19 14.15 18.50
CA ARG A 77 10.78 15.35 17.89
C ARG A 77 11.19 15.09 16.43
N ARG A 78 10.63 15.85 15.49
CA ARG A 78 10.91 15.74 14.05
C ARG A 78 10.67 14.31 13.49
N GLY A 79 9.72 13.57 14.05
CA GLY A 79 9.42 12.21 13.63
C GLY A 79 10.49 11.17 14.02
N GLN A 80 11.30 11.45 15.03
CA GLN A 80 12.43 10.57 15.38
C GLN A 80 11.97 9.22 15.93
N ASN A 81 10.94 9.19 16.78
CA ASN A 81 10.46 7.95 17.38
C ASN A 81 9.85 7.02 16.32
N VAL A 82 8.93 7.53 15.50
CA VAL A 82 8.32 6.73 14.43
C VAL A 82 9.36 6.24 13.41
N ARG A 83 10.36 7.07 13.08
CA ARG A 83 11.44 6.65 12.17
C ARG A 83 12.30 5.54 12.77
N LEU A 84 12.59 5.58 14.06
CA LEU A 84 13.35 4.51 14.73
C LEU A 84 12.53 3.22 14.82
N ALA A 85 11.24 3.31 15.15
CA ALA A 85 10.33 2.18 15.17
C ALA A 85 10.21 1.53 13.77
N SER A 86 10.08 2.33 12.70
CA SER A 86 10.07 1.86 11.32
C SER A 86 11.36 1.13 10.94
N LYS A 87 12.53 1.67 11.31
CA LYS A 87 13.82 0.99 11.09
C LYS A 87 13.97 -0.30 11.88
N LEU A 88 13.45 -0.34 13.11
CA LEU A 88 13.52 -1.51 13.97
C LEU A 88 12.66 -2.67 13.43
N THR A 89 11.50 -2.35 12.91
CA THR A 89 10.53 -3.34 12.42
C THR A 89 10.67 -3.69 10.95
N ASN A 90 11.36 -2.85 10.15
CA ASN A 90 11.40 -2.91 8.70
C ASN A 90 10.02 -2.74 8.01
N TYR A 91 9.13 -2.00 8.66
CA TYR A 91 7.82 -1.62 8.14
C TYR A 91 7.74 -0.09 8.02
N GLU A 92 7.01 0.37 7.03
CA GLU A 92 6.57 1.76 6.97
C GLU A 92 5.47 1.98 8.01
N ILE A 93 5.63 2.98 8.89
CA ILE A 93 4.69 3.22 9.99
C ILE A 93 4.02 4.57 9.78
N ASP A 94 2.68 4.53 9.66
CA ASP A 94 1.83 5.69 9.70
C ASP A 94 1.10 5.80 11.04
N ILE A 95 1.01 7.02 11.55
CA ILE A 95 0.34 7.29 12.81
C ILE A 95 -0.90 8.15 12.52
N LEU A 96 -2.04 7.67 12.94
CA LEU A 96 -3.34 8.30 12.75
C LEU A 96 -4.03 8.51 14.10
N THR A 97 -4.76 9.59 14.20
CA THR A 97 -5.70 9.76 15.31
C THR A 97 -6.98 8.97 15.07
N ASP A 98 -7.74 8.67 16.14
CA ASP A 98 -9.08 8.04 16.03
C ASP A 98 -9.99 8.80 15.06
N LYS A 99 -9.88 10.12 15.07
CA LYS A 99 -10.68 10.98 14.20
C LYS A 99 -10.27 10.82 12.74
N GLU A 100 -9.00 10.88 12.44
CA GLU A 100 -8.46 10.71 11.09
C GLU A 100 -8.76 9.30 10.54
N ASP A 101 -8.62 8.27 11.37
CA ASP A 101 -8.98 6.90 11.00
C ASP A 101 -10.49 6.75 10.73
N SER A 102 -11.33 7.38 11.55
CA SER A 102 -12.78 7.39 11.35
C SER A 102 -13.17 8.13 10.06
N GLU A 103 -12.59 9.30 9.81
CA GLU A 103 -12.81 10.08 8.58
C GLU A 103 -12.34 9.31 7.35
N ARG A 104 -11.17 8.67 7.42
CA ARG A 104 -10.64 7.81 6.35
C ARG A 104 -11.60 6.66 6.04
N ARG A 105 -12.04 5.92 7.05
CA ARG A 105 -12.99 4.81 6.88
C ARG A 105 -14.33 5.26 6.30
N GLN A 106 -14.83 6.42 6.72
CA GLN A 106 -16.06 6.97 6.17
C GLN A 106 -15.90 7.36 4.70
N THR A 107 -14.76 7.97 4.36
CA THR A 107 -14.44 8.34 2.97
C THR A 107 -14.31 7.09 2.10
N GLU A 108 -13.54 6.10 2.54
CA GLU A 108 -13.38 4.83 1.84
C GLU A 108 -14.72 4.10 1.64
N PHE A 109 -15.55 4.06 2.68
CA PHE A 109 -16.89 3.45 2.60
C PHE A 109 -17.75 4.16 1.55
N LYS A 110 -17.74 5.49 1.56
CA LYS A 110 -18.48 6.30 0.60
C LYS A 110 -18.00 6.08 -0.83
N GLU A 111 -16.70 6.14 -1.06
CA GLU A 111 -16.08 5.94 -2.38
C GLU A 111 -16.38 4.54 -2.94
N ARG A 112 -16.26 3.51 -2.12
CA ARG A 112 -16.59 2.12 -2.48
C ARG A 112 -18.07 1.98 -2.82
N THR A 113 -18.95 2.57 -1.99
CA THR A 113 -20.41 2.58 -2.24
C THR A 113 -20.73 3.27 -3.55
N GLU A 114 -20.19 4.46 -3.78
CA GLU A 114 -20.41 5.22 -5.05
C GLU A 114 -19.90 4.42 -6.26
N THR A 115 -18.79 3.73 -6.12
CA THR A 115 -18.22 2.87 -7.18
C THR A 115 -19.16 1.71 -7.50
N LEU A 116 -19.68 1.00 -6.49
CA LEU A 116 -20.64 -0.09 -6.70
C LEU A 116 -21.96 0.41 -7.30
N ILE A 117 -22.52 1.52 -6.79
CA ILE A 117 -23.75 2.13 -7.31
C ILE A 117 -23.59 2.43 -8.80
N LYS A 118 -22.49 3.09 -9.18
CA LYS A 118 -22.24 3.50 -10.56
C LYS A 118 -22.06 2.31 -11.51
N ASN A 119 -21.32 1.31 -11.06
CA ASN A 119 -20.89 0.21 -11.92
C ASN A 119 -21.93 -0.92 -12.01
N LEU A 120 -22.73 -1.12 -10.96
CA LEU A 120 -23.78 -2.14 -10.91
C LEU A 120 -25.16 -1.58 -11.20
N GLU A 121 -25.29 -0.25 -11.33
CA GLU A 121 -26.57 0.45 -11.52
C GLU A 121 -27.59 0.08 -10.43
N VAL A 122 -27.13 0.02 -9.18
CA VAL A 122 -27.96 -0.27 -8.00
C VAL A 122 -28.28 1.01 -7.22
N ASP A 123 -29.28 0.93 -6.36
CA ASP A 123 -29.62 2.05 -5.46
C ASP A 123 -28.59 2.20 -4.34
N GLU A 124 -28.66 3.32 -3.64
CA GLU A 124 -27.74 3.67 -2.57
C GLU A 124 -27.83 2.65 -1.40
N THR A 125 -29.03 2.18 -1.09
CA THR A 125 -29.25 1.25 0.01
C THR A 125 -28.56 -0.09 -0.26
N LEU A 126 -28.71 -0.61 -1.45
CA LEU A 126 -28.09 -1.88 -1.85
C LEU A 126 -26.55 -1.73 -1.96
N GLY A 127 -26.06 -0.61 -2.48
CA GLY A 127 -24.63 -0.32 -2.52
C GLY A 127 -24.01 -0.25 -1.13
N GLN A 128 -24.64 0.43 -0.18
CA GLN A 128 -24.20 0.50 1.21
C GLN A 128 -24.24 -0.86 1.90
N LEU A 129 -25.27 -1.65 1.63
CA LEU A 129 -25.42 -2.99 2.19
C LEU A 129 -24.29 -3.92 1.70
N LEU A 130 -24.01 -3.94 0.42
CA LEU A 130 -22.91 -4.73 -0.15
C LEU A 130 -21.56 -4.37 0.48
N VAL A 131 -21.25 -3.09 0.62
CA VAL A 131 -19.99 -2.65 1.25
C VAL A 131 -19.94 -3.00 2.73
N SER A 132 -21.06 -2.91 3.45
CA SER A 132 -21.13 -3.28 4.89
C SER A 132 -20.93 -4.77 5.14
N GLU A 133 -21.33 -5.62 4.18
CA GLU A 133 -21.13 -7.06 4.21
C GLU A 133 -19.75 -7.50 3.68
N GLY A 134 -18.90 -6.53 3.30
CA GLY A 134 -17.51 -6.77 2.93
C GLY A 134 -17.25 -6.89 1.42
N PHE A 135 -18.25 -6.70 0.56
CA PHE A 135 -18.06 -6.65 -0.88
C PHE A 135 -17.57 -5.27 -1.30
N VAL A 136 -16.26 -5.11 -1.44
CA VAL A 136 -15.64 -3.80 -1.66
C VAL A 136 -15.26 -3.53 -3.13
N SER A 137 -15.30 -4.57 -3.97
CA SER A 137 -14.93 -4.47 -5.39
C SER A 137 -15.89 -5.24 -6.31
N ILE A 138 -15.94 -4.81 -7.57
CA ILE A 138 -16.73 -5.48 -8.61
C ILE A 138 -16.17 -6.88 -8.90
N ASP A 139 -14.84 -7.03 -8.85
CA ASP A 139 -14.16 -8.31 -9.05
C ASP A 139 -14.57 -9.35 -8.01
N GLU A 140 -14.69 -8.95 -6.73
CA GLU A 140 -15.15 -9.82 -5.65
C GLU A 140 -16.58 -10.29 -5.91
N ILE A 141 -17.49 -9.38 -6.28
CA ILE A 141 -18.88 -9.74 -6.61
C ILE A 141 -18.94 -10.68 -7.82
N ALA A 142 -18.16 -10.38 -8.86
CA ALA A 142 -18.13 -11.21 -10.09
C ALA A 142 -17.61 -12.63 -9.85
N GLN A 143 -16.74 -12.83 -8.86
CA GLN A 143 -16.14 -14.12 -8.51
C GLN A 143 -16.90 -14.86 -7.40
N SER A 144 -17.79 -14.19 -6.68
CA SER A 144 -18.57 -14.76 -5.59
C SER A 144 -19.64 -15.74 -6.10
N ALA A 145 -20.00 -16.68 -5.23
CA ALA A 145 -21.16 -17.54 -5.49
C ALA A 145 -22.47 -16.76 -5.20
N ALA A 146 -23.51 -17.01 -6.00
CA ALA A 146 -24.79 -16.35 -5.77
C ALA A 146 -25.38 -16.66 -4.38
N GLU A 147 -25.09 -17.85 -3.86
CA GLU A 147 -25.50 -18.31 -2.52
C GLU A 147 -24.85 -17.45 -1.39
N ASP A 148 -23.64 -16.94 -1.59
CA ASP A 148 -22.95 -16.12 -0.59
C ASP A 148 -23.51 -14.71 -0.56
N ILE A 149 -23.83 -14.14 -1.71
CA ILE A 149 -24.49 -12.83 -1.82
C ILE A 149 -25.93 -12.90 -1.31
N ALA A 150 -26.64 -14.00 -1.58
CA ALA A 150 -28.00 -14.23 -1.13
C ALA A 150 -28.13 -14.50 0.38
N LYS A 151 -27.02 -14.66 1.12
CA LYS A 151 -27.02 -14.68 2.59
C LYS A 151 -27.24 -13.29 3.21
N ILE A 152 -27.04 -12.27 2.42
CA ILE A 152 -27.25 -10.87 2.85
C ILE A 152 -28.75 -10.63 2.95
N ASP A 153 -29.20 -10.11 4.09
CA ASP A 153 -30.60 -9.74 4.30
C ASP A 153 -31.07 -8.78 3.18
N ALA A 154 -32.25 -9.03 2.66
CA ALA A 154 -32.88 -8.29 1.56
C ALA A 154 -32.31 -8.57 0.13
N ILE A 155 -31.40 -9.51 -0.06
CA ILE A 155 -30.95 -9.97 -1.38
C ILE A 155 -31.42 -11.40 -1.60
N ASP A 156 -32.27 -11.62 -2.61
CA ASP A 156 -32.66 -12.95 -3.03
C ASP A 156 -31.65 -13.54 -4.04
N GLU A 157 -31.80 -14.83 -4.33
CA GLU A 157 -30.88 -15.54 -5.24
C GLU A 157 -30.95 -15.01 -6.68
N GLU A 158 -32.10 -14.48 -7.09
CA GLU A 158 -32.27 -13.88 -8.42
C GLU A 158 -31.52 -12.56 -8.54
N THR A 159 -31.67 -11.69 -7.54
CA THR A 159 -30.92 -10.44 -7.41
C THR A 159 -29.41 -10.69 -7.32
N ALA A 160 -28.98 -11.71 -6.54
CA ALA A 160 -27.57 -12.07 -6.44
C ALA A 160 -26.97 -12.48 -7.80
N LYS A 161 -27.68 -13.29 -8.59
CA LYS A 161 -27.28 -13.67 -9.95
C LYS A 161 -27.19 -12.47 -10.88
N GLU A 162 -28.16 -11.55 -10.78
CA GLU A 162 -28.18 -10.33 -11.56
C GLU A 162 -26.96 -9.44 -11.24
N LEU A 163 -26.63 -9.26 -9.95
CA LEU A 163 -25.46 -8.51 -9.52
C LEU A 163 -24.16 -9.10 -10.06
N ILE A 164 -24.02 -10.43 -9.99
CA ILE A 164 -22.86 -11.13 -10.56
C ILE A 164 -22.76 -10.93 -12.07
N ASN A 165 -23.87 -11.01 -12.79
CA ASN A 165 -23.88 -10.82 -14.23
C ASN A 165 -23.49 -9.38 -14.60
N ARG A 166 -24.08 -8.38 -13.94
CA ARG A 166 -23.72 -6.96 -14.13
C ARG A 166 -22.26 -6.70 -13.83
N SER A 167 -21.74 -7.29 -12.76
CA SER A 167 -20.31 -7.19 -12.40
C SER A 167 -19.43 -7.72 -13.53
N LYS A 168 -19.73 -8.90 -14.06
CA LYS A 168 -19.00 -9.50 -15.18
C LYS A 168 -19.08 -8.66 -16.45
N GLU A 169 -20.25 -8.14 -16.78
CA GLU A 169 -20.43 -7.25 -17.94
C GLU A 169 -19.65 -5.95 -17.79
N THR A 170 -19.63 -5.36 -16.60
CA THR A 170 -18.86 -4.14 -16.32
C THR A 170 -17.37 -4.39 -16.48
N LEU A 171 -16.85 -5.50 -15.93
CA LEU A 171 -15.44 -5.88 -16.09
C LEU A 171 -15.06 -6.14 -17.55
N ILE A 172 -15.98 -6.72 -18.35
CA ILE A 172 -15.75 -6.91 -19.79
C ILE A 172 -15.69 -5.54 -20.49
N LYS A 173 -16.65 -4.66 -20.22
CA LYS A 173 -16.69 -3.30 -20.80
C LYS A 173 -15.43 -2.49 -20.42
N GLU A 174 -14.97 -2.57 -19.18
CA GLU A 174 -13.74 -1.92 -18.73
C GLU A 174 -12.51 -2.46 -19.49
N LYS A 175 -12.39 -3.77 -19.63
CA LYS A 175 -11.30 -4.38 -20.41
C LYS A 175 -11.32 -3.98 -21.88
N GLU A 176 -12.50 -3.95 -22.49
CA GLU A 176 -12.66 -3.50 -23.88
C GLU A 176 -12.33 -2.00 -24.03
N ALA A 177 -12.77 -1.16 -23.10
CA ALA A 177 -12.47 0.28 -23.11
C ALA A 177 -10.96 0.53 -22.97
N VAL A 178 -10.28 -0.22 -22.10
CA VAL A 178 -8.83 -0.15 -21.96
C VAL A 178 -8.13 -0.66 -23.22
N ALA A 179 -8.59 -1.75 -23.81
CA ALA A 179 -8.03 -2.29 -25.06
C ALA A 179 -8.15 -1.27 -26.22
N ILE A 180 -9.31 -0.60 -26.35
CA ILE A 180 -9.51 0.48 -27.33
C ILE A 180 -8.53 1.63 -27.04
N LYS A 181 -8.42 2.07 -25.79
CA LYS A 181 -7.51 3.14 -25.38
C LYS A 181 -6.05 2.82 -25.68
N LEU A 182 -5.61 1.59 -25.43
CA LEU A 182 -4.24 1.15 -25.76
C LEU A 182 -3.99 1.14 -27.27
N LYS A 183 -5.00 0.73 -28.06
CA LYS A 183 -4.94 0.78 -29.51
C LYS A 183 -4.87 2.21 -30.04
N ASP A 184 -5.67 3.12 -29.49
CA ASP A 184 -5.66 4.55 -29.85
C ASP A 184 -4.31 5.22 -29.50
N LEU A 185 -3.72 4.81 -28.37
CA LEU A 185 -2.36 5.24 -27.99
C LEU A 185 -1.28 4.64 -28.89
N GLY A 186 -1.58 3.57 -29.63
CA GLY A 186 -0.64 2.89 -30.50
C GLY A 186 0.37 2.02 -29.77
N VAL A 187 -0.03 1.43 -28.64
CA VAL A 187 0.79 0.48 -27.87
C VAL A 187 0.82 -0.85 -28.62
N GLU A 188 2.01 -1.39 -28.87
CA GLU A 188 2.21 -2.64 -29.62
C GLU A 188 1.83 -3.87 -28.78
N GLU A 189 1.34 -4.92 -29.46
CA GLU A 189 0.90 -6.16 -28.81
C GLU A 189 2.02 -6.85 -28.01
N GLU A 190 3.26 -6.75 -28.45
CA GLU A 190 4.41 -7.32 -27.75
C GLU A 190 4.60 -6.70 -26.35
N LEU A 191 4.36 -5.39 -26.22
CA LEU A 191 4.42 -4.70 -24.94
C LEU A 191 3.18 -5.01 -24.09
N ILE A 192 1.99 -5.15 -24.72
CA ILE A 192 0.74 -5.51 -24.01
C ILE A 192 0.85 -6.90 -23.38
N ASN A 193 1.48 -7.86 -24.04
CA ASN A 193 1.64 -9.22 -23.58
C ASN A 193 2.85 -9.46 -22.68
N LEU A 194 3.59 -8.41 -22.32
CA LEU A 194 4.76 -8.53 -21.48
C LEU A 194 4.36 -8.97 -20.06
N LYS A 195 5.02 -10.02 -19.58
CA LYS A 195 4.75 -10.57 -18.23
C LYS A 195 5.08 -9.53 -17.15
N GLY A 196 4.16 -9.34 -16.22
CA GLY A 196 4.30 -8.38 -15.12
C GLY A 196 3.71 -7.00 -15.42
N MET A 197 3.24 -6.77 -16.67
CA MET A 197 2.56 -5.52 -17.03
C MET A 197 1.07 -5.57 -16.71
N THR A 198 0.58 -4.53 -16.06
CA THR A 198 -0.86 -4.32 -15.86
C THR A 198 -1.41 -3.37 -16.93
N GLN A 199 -2.73 -3.43 -17.14
CA GLN A 199 -3.38 -2.53 -18.10
C GLN A 199 -3.21 -1.05 -17.74
N GLY A 200 -3.22 -0.71 -16.45
CA GLY A 200 -2.96 0.65 -15.96
C GLY A 200 -1.57 1.13 -16.32
N MET A 201 -0.55 0.31 -16.11
CA MET A 201 0.85 0.61 -16.47
C MET A 201 0.97 0.89 -17.97
N LEU A 202 0.37 0.04 -18.80
CA LEU A 202 0.40 0.19 -20.26
C LEU A 202 -0.23 1.50 -20.75
N VAL A 203 -1.34 1.92 -20.12
CA VAL A 203 -2.00 3.19 -20.45
C VAL A 203 -1.07 4.36 -20.14
N ILE A 204 -0.43 4.37 -18.96
CA ILE A 204 0.50 5.43 -18.58
C ILE A 204 1.73 5.46 -19.51
N LEU A 205 2.33 4.30 -19.79
CA LEU A 205 3.45 4.21 -20.71
C LEU A 205 3.08 4.72 -22.11
N GLY A 206 1.92 4.32 -22.64
CA GLY A 206 1.40 4.80 -23.91
C GLY A 206 1.21 6.32 -23.93
N GLN A 207 0.70 6.93 -22.87
CA GLN A 207 0.56 8.38 -22.71
C GLN A 207 1.93 9.08 -22.65
N LYS A 208 2.93 8.44 -22.10
CA LYS A 208 4.34 8.91 -22.05
C LYS A 208 5.13 8.60 -23.32
N ASN A 209 4.45 8.11 -24.35
CA ASN A 209 5.01 7.77 -25.67
C ASN A 209 5.96 6.55 -25.68
N ILE A 210 5.93 5.72 -24.64
CA ILE A 210 6.59 4.41 -24.57
C ILE A 210 5.58 3.38 -25.08
N LYS A 211 5.71 3.00 -26.37
CA LYS A 211 4.69 2.23 -27.08
C LYS A 211 5.17 0.89 -27.57
N LYS A 212 6.47 0.75 -27.73
CA LYS A 212 7.13 -0.45 -28.26
C LYS A 212 7.90 -1.18 -27.19
N ILE A 213 8.05 -2.47 -27.40
CA ILE A 213 8.87 -3.30 -26.50
C ILE A 213 10.33 -2.78 -26.42
N ASN A 214 10.87 -2.27 -27.52
CA ASN A 214 12.24 -1.71 -27.56
C ASN A 214 12.34 -0.43 -26.73
N ASP A 215 11.36 0.47 -26.85
CA ASP A 215 11.33 1.72 -26.06
C ASP A 215 11.31 1.43 -24.56
N PHE A 216 10.58 0.36 -24.15
CA PHE A 216 10.52 -0.07 -22.78
C PHE A 216 11.78 -0.80 -22.32
N ALA A 217 12.37 -1.63 -23.18
CA ALA A 217 13.61 -2.37 -22.89
C ALA A 217 14.82 -1.44 -22.69
N ASP A 218 14.80 -0.26 -23.29
CA ASP A 218 15.85 0.76 -23.14
C ASP A 218 15.79 1.52 -21.80
N LEU A 219 14.68 1.41 -21.06
CA LEU A 219 14.53 2.07 -19.76
C LEU A 219 15.41 1.44 -18.69
N SER A 220 15.81 2.26 -17.73
CA SER A 220 16.38 1.83 -16.46
C SER A 220 15.30 1.70 -15.38
N SER A 221 15.58 0.92 -14.35
CA SER A 221 14.67 0.77 -13.20
C SER A 221 14.41 2.11 -12.51
N ASP A 222 15.41 2.99 -12.45
CA ASP A 222 15.26 4.33 -11.83
C ASP A 222 14.36 5.25 -12.67
N GLU A 223 14.32 5.10 -14.00
CA GLU A 223 13.36 5.82 -14.86
C GLU A 223 11.95 5.25 -14.72
N LEU A 224 11.82 3.96 -14.40
CA LEU A 224 10.52 3.32 -14.26
C LEU A 224 9.84 3.65 -12.92
N ILE A 225 10.58 3.51 -11.82
CA ILE A 225 10.04 3.65 -10.45
C ILE A 225 10.37 4.99 -9.78
N GLY A 226 11.17 5.82 -10.43
CA GLY A 226 11.72 7.05 -9.85
C GLY A 226 13.01 6.80 -9.08
N GLY A 227 13.85 7.81 -9.03
CA GLY A 227 15.16 7.71 -8.41
C GLY A 227 15.80 9.07 -8.18
N TYR A 228 17.06 9.04 -7.80
CA TYR A 228 17.90 10.24 -7.72
C TYR A 228 19.04 10.12 -8.70
N ASP A 229 19.19 11.12 -9.56
CA ASP A 229 20.35 11.23 -10.44
C ASP A 229 21.26 12.37 -9.99
N GLU A 230 22.55 12.26 -10.27
CA GLU A 230 23.56 13.27 -9.93
C GLU A 230 23.91 14.11 -11.17
N ILE A 231 23.18 15.20 -11.36
CA ILE A 231 23.43 16.14 -12.45
C ILE A 231 24.26 17.32 -11.92
N LYS A 232 25.48 17.46 -12.42
CA LYS A 232 26.43 18.56 -12.03
C LYS A 232 26.70 18.63 -10.52
N GLY A 233 26.83 17.47 -9.83
CA GLY A 233 27.13 17.42 -8.40
C GLY A 233 25.95 17.75 -7.48
N LYS A 234 24.72 17.79 -8.02
CA LYS A 234 23.48 17.93 -7.26
C LYS A 234 22.61 16.70 -7.47
N LYS A 235 22.16 16.09 -6.37
CA LYS A 235 21.14 15.04 -6.40
C LYS A 235 19.81 15.66 -6.80
N ILE A 236 19.30 15.30 -7.95
CA ILE A 236 17.98 15.70 -8.46
C ILE A 236 17.11 14.47 -8.46
N ARG A 237 15.90 14.59 -7.95
CA ARG A 237 14.89 13.53 -8.02
C ARG A 237 14.36 13.46 -9.45
N ILE A 238 14.27 12.25 -9.97
CA ILE A 238 13.60 11.94 -11.25
C ILE A 238 12.35 11.17 -10.90
N ASP A 239 11.21 11.66 -11.36
CA ASP A 239 9.93 10.98 -11.20
C ASP A 239 9.87 9.79 -12.14
N GLY A 240 9.52 8.61 -11.62
CA GLY A 240 9.40 7.39 -12.41
C GLY A 240 8.12 7.39 -13.27
N TYR A 241 8.20 6.76 -14.44
CA TYR A 241 7.04 6.60 -15.32
C TYR A 241 5.89 5.83 -14.67
N LEU A 242 6.21 4.85 -13.80
CA LEU A 242 5.28 3.98 -13.08
C LEU A 242 5.38 4.13 -11.55
N GLU A 243 5.83 5.27 -11.06
CA GLU A 243 5.97 5.54 -9.62
C GLU A 243 4.65 5.33 -8.85
N GLU A 244 3.52 5.64 -9.47
CA GLU A 244 2.18 5.47 -8.88
C GLU A 244 1.82 4.00 -8.56
N PHE A 245 2.49 3.04 -9.20
CA PHE A 245 2.25 1.61 -8.97
C PHE A 245 3.10 1.02 -7.86
N SER A 246 3.93 1.81 -7.21
CA SER A 246 4.77 1.41 -6.07
C SER A 246 5.57 0.11 -6.31
N LEU A 247 6.04 -0.10 -7.55
CA LEU A 247 6.86 -1.26 -7.91
C LEU A 247 8.15 -1.28 -7.09
N SER A 248 8.51 -2.43 -6.58
CA SER A 248 9.83 -2.64 -6.01
C SER A 248 10.90 -2.60 -7.11
N ARG A 249 12.14 -2.28 -6.74
CA ARG A 249 13.26 -2.27 -7.71
C ARG A 249 13.43 -3.63 -8.39
N LYS A 250 13.22 -4.72 -7.66
CA LYS A 250 13.32 -6.08 -8.19
C LYS A 250 12.23 -6.36 -9.24
N GLU A 251 10.99 -5.97 -8.97
CA GLU A 251 9.90 -6.13 -9.94
C GLU A 251 10.15 -5.30 -11.20
N ALA A 252 10.60 -4.07 -11.06
CA ALA A 252 10.98 -3.22 -12.18
C ALA A 252 12.12 -3.85 -13.02
N ASP A 253 13.17 -4.35 -12.35
CA ASP A 253 14.27 -5.05 -13.00
C ASP A 253 13.79 -6.31 -13.75
N ASP A 254 12.94 -7.13 -13.11
CA ASP A 254 12.40 -8.37 -13.70
C ASP A 254 11.57 -8.09 -14.95
N ILE A 255 10.73 -7.04 -14.95
CA ILE A 255 9.92 -6.65 -16.11
C ILE A 255 10.80 -6.12 -17.24
N ILE A 256 11.78 -5.25 -16.94
CA ILE A 256 12.69 -4.71 -17.93
C ILE A 256 13.56 -5.83 -18.55
N MET A 257 14.05 -6.76 -17.74
CA MET A 257 14.83 -7.90 -18.25
C MET A 257 14.00 -8.79 -19.15
N SER A 258 12.74 -9.05 -18.81
CA SER A 258 11.80 -9.79 -19.65
C SER A 258 11.56 -9.08 -21.00
N ALA A 259 11.47 -7.74 -20.98
CA ALA A 259 11.36 -6.95 -22.22
C ALA A 259 12.63 -7.05 -23.08
N ARG A 260 13.82 -6.97 -22.48
CA ARG A 260 15.11 -7.11 -23.18
C ARG A 260 15.28 -8.47 -23.83
N GLU A 261 14.82 -9.54 -23.18
CA GLU A 261 14.83 -10.88 -23.76
C GLU A 261 13.98 -11.00 -25.03
N ILE A 262 12.92 -10.20 -25.15
CA ILE A 262 12.07 -10.17 -26.34
C ILE A 262 12.64 -9.22 -27.40
N ALA A 263 13.05 -8.03 -26.98
CA ALA A 263 13.49 -6.95 -27.87
C ALA A 263 14.82 -7.24 -28.59
N TYR A 264 15.73 -8.00 -27.95
CA TYR A 264 17.08 -8.25 -28.46
C TYR A 264 17.34 -9.70 -28.88
N LYS A 265 16.27 -10.47 -29.09
CA LYS A 265 16.32 -11.77 -29.78
C LYS A 265 16.39 -11.58 -31.29
#